data_62cb072fc532af4a6e7ec5e552cfc66e
#
_entry.id   62cb072fc532af4a6e7ec5e552cfc66e
#
_cell.length_a   1.000
_cell.length_b   1.000
_cell.length_c   1.000
_cell.angle_alpha   90.00
_cell.angle_beta   90.00
_cell.angle_gamma   90.00
#
_symmetry.space_group_name_H-M   'P 1'
#
loop_
_entity.id
_entity.type
_entity.pdbx_description
1 polymer ?
#
loop_
_entity_poly.entity_id
_entity_poly.type
_entity_poly.pdbx_seq_one_letter_code
_entity_poly.pdbx_strand_id
1 'polypeptide(L)'
;MIDVINLEKHFDGNRVLNGINVTIEKGDIMVVIGPSGSGKSTFLRCLNCMEDPTGGQIIFHGVDIADMKVDINVHRRNMGMVFQHFNLFNNKTVIENIMLAPVHLQCKDLKKAKRRNRIIKLTNLFRGKDKKKAPVEITTTKAEIVKNAKIKAEELLERIGLLDKANVYPSTLSGGQKQRVAIVRSLAMNPEVILFDEPTSALDPEMVGEVLDLMKALANEGMTMIIVTHEMGFAREVANKVLFIDDGQILECAPPAEFFGNPKNPRLKEFLSKVL
;
A
#
# COMPACT_ATOMS: atom_id res chain seq x y z
N MET A 1 -5.71 6.71 -11.81
CA MET A 1 -5.01 7.02 -10.55
C MET A 1 -3.52 6.64 -10.63
N ILE A 2 -3.20 5.44 -11.06
CA ILE A 2 -1.82 4.99 -11.35
C ILE A 2 -1.77 4.49 -12.78
N ASP A 3 -0.85 5.05 -13.60
CA ASP A 3 -0.59 4.56 -14.95
C ASP A 3 0.82 3.99 -14.99
N VAL A 4 0.91 2.72 -15.36
CA VAL A 4 2.17 1.98 -15.54
C VAL A 4 2.44 1.87 -17.03
N ILE A 5 3.58 2.38 -17.46
CA ILE A 5 3.93 2.50 -18.87
C ILE A 5 5.27 1.80 -19.12
N ASN A 6 5.23 0.72 -19.88
CA ASN A 6 6.40 -0.06 -20.31
C ASN A 6 7.34 -0.41 -19.13
N LEU A 7 6.77 -0.82 -17.99
CA LEU A 7 7.54 -1.08 -16.77
C LEU A 7 8.46 -2.29 -16.95
N GLU A 8 9.74 -2.08 -16.67
CA GLU A 8 10.78 -3.10 -16.73
C GLU A 8 11.53 -3.21 -15.40
N LYS A 9 11.89 -4.43 -15.04
CA LYS A 9 12.77 -4.69 -13.89
C LYS A 9 13.71 -5.83 -14.19
N HIS A 10 15.00 -5.58 -13.96
CA HIS A 10 16.08 -6.56 -14.09
C HIS A 10 16.79 -6.72 -12.75
N PHE A 11 17.22 -7.95 -12.42
CA PHE A 11 18.09 -8.26 -11.31
C PHE A 11 19.27 -9.08 -11.87
N ASP A 12 20.47 -8.58 -11.72
CA ASP A 12 21.73 -9.26 -12.13
C ASP A 12 21.65 -9.87 -13.56
N GLY A 13 21.06 -9.12 -14.51
CA GLY A 13 20.87 -9.55 -15.89
C GLY A 13 19.60 -10.37 -16.15
N ASN A 14 18.93 -10.85 -15.13
CA ASN A 14 17.65 -11.56 -15.28
C ASN A 14 16.50 -10.58 -15.41
N ARG A 15 15.74 -10.64 -16.48
CA ARG A 15 14.58 -9.79 -16.73
C ARG A 15 13.36 -10.38 -16.01
N VAL A 16 12.89 -9.68 -14.97
CA VAL A 16 11.76 -10.13 -14.13
C VAL A 16 10.45 -9.47 -14.53
N LEU A 17 10.50 -8.19 -14.98
CA LEU A 17 9.36 -7.51 -15.58
C LEU A 17 9.75 -7.04 -16.98
N ASN A 18 8.85 -7.23 -17.93
CA ASN A 18 9.12 -7.08 -19.34
C ASN A 18 8.04 -6.23 -20.04
N GLY A 19 8.12 -4.91 -19.87
CA GLY A 19 7.25 -3.98 -20.57
C GLY A 19 5.79 -4.03 -20.12
N ILE A 20 5.54 -4.06 -18.80
CA ILE A 20 4.18 -4.06 -18.26
C ILE A 20 3.51 -2.71 -18.50
N ASN A 21 2.29 -2.77 -19.03
CA ASN A 21 1.42 -1.63 -19.24
C ASN A 21 0.06 -1.90 -18.58
N VAL A 22 -0.36 -1.06 -17.63
CA VAL A 22 -1.67 -1.18 -16.97
C VAL A 22 -2.06 0.15 -16.33
N THR A 23 -3.36 0.46 -16.37
CA THR A 23 -3.96 1.59 -15.65
C THR A 23 -4.80 1.08 -14.49
N ILE A 24 -4.59 1.68 -13.32
CA ILE A 24 -5.34 1.45 -12.09
C ILE A 24 -6.12 2.72 -11.78
N GLU A 25 -7.44 2.60 -11.77
CA GLU A 25 -8.34 3.70 -11.47
C GLU A 25 -8.69 3.75 -9.97
N LYS A 26 -9.26 4.86 -9.52
CA LYS A 26 -9.74 4.98 -8.14
C LYS A 26 -10.93 4.04 -7.94
N GLY A 27 -10.89 3.24 -6.88
CA GLY A 27 -11.88 2.22 -6.57
C GLY A 27 -11.64 0.88 -7.26
N ASP A 28 -10.58 0.74 -8.07
CA ASP A 28 -10.20 -0.56 -8.62
C ASP A 28 -9.77 -1.52 -7.50
N ILE A 29 -10.32 -2.73 -7.58
CA ILE A 29 -9.87 -3.89 -6.82
C ILE A 29 -9.21 -4.82 -7.81
N MET A 30 -7.93 -4.60 -8.04
CA MET A 30 -7.13 -5.36 -8.99
C MET A 30 -6.47 -6.55 -8.32
N VAL A 31 -6.79 -7.75 -8.74
CA VAL A 31 -6.11 -8.97 -8.28
C VAL A 31 -5.09 -9.42 -9.31
N VAL A 32 -3.87 -9.70 -8.85
CA VAL A 32 -2.75 -10.15 -9.68
C VAL A 32 -2.45 -11.60 -9.37
N ILE A 33 -2.58 -12.49 -10.36
CA ILE A 33 -2.32 -13.91 -10.23
C ILE A 33 -1.30 -14.39 -11.27
N GLY A 34 -0.74 -15.56 -11.05
CA GLY A 34 0.25 -16.19 -11.93
C GLY A 34 1.15 -17.19 -11.20
N PRO A 35 2.00 -17.92 -11.90
CA PRO A 35 2.92 -18.88 -11.30
C PRO A 35 3.89 -18.22 -10.30
N SER A 36 4.49 -19.03 -9.41
CA SER A 36 5.59 -18.59 -8.58
C SER A 36 6.77 -18.13 -9.44
N GLY A 37 7.39 -17.03 -9.07
CA GLY A 37 8.50 -16.46 -9.84
C GLY A 37 8.11 -15.65 -11.09
N SER A 38 6.83 -15.49 -11.42
CA SER A 38 6.39 -14.75 -12.62
C SER A 38 6.52 -13.22 -12.52
N GLY A 39 6.99 -12.67 -11.39
CA GLY A 39 7.21 -11.24 -11.22
C GLY A 39 6.10 -10.48 -10.46
N LYS A 40 5.05 -11.13 -9.94
CA LYS A 40 3.90 -10.49 -9.26
C LYS A 40 4.30 -9.57 -8.10
N SER A 41 5.05 -10.10 -7.13
CA SER A 41 5.53 -9.32 -5.98
C SER A 41 6.50 -8.22 -6.40
N THR A 42 7.32 -8.46 -7.42
CA THR A 42 8.21 -7.44 -7.99
C THR A 42 7.39 -6.31 -8.64
N PHE A 43 6.36 -6.65 -9.42
CA PHE A 43 5.42 -5.67 -9.98
C PHE A 43 4.79 -4.82 -8.88
N LEU A 44 4.24 -5.48 -7.86
CA LEU A 44 3.61 -4.77 -6.73
C LEU A 44 4.58 -3.83 -6.01
N ARG A 45 5.82 -4.27 -5.77
CA ARG A 45 6.85 -3.48 -5.10
C ARG A 45 7.38 -2.34 -5.97
N CYS A 46 7.36 -2.48 -7.30
CA CYS A 46 7.67 -1.39 -8.20
C CYS A 46 6.61 -0.27 -8.12
N LEU A 47 5.32 -0.58 -7.93
CA LEU A 47 4.25 0.42 -7.87
C LEU A 47 4.46 1.50 -6.79
N ASN A 48 5.19 1.19 -5.71
CA ASN A 48 5.57 2.17 -4.69
C ASN A 48 7.08 2.42 -4.62
N CYS A 49 7.82 1.99 -5.65
CA CYS A 49 9.28 2.09 -5.77
C CYS A 49 10.02 1.51 -4.55
N MET A 50 9.50 0.46 -3.89
CA MET A 50 10.31 -0.35 -2.97
C MET A 50 11.37 -1.13 -3.74
N GLU A 51 11.03 -1.54 -4.96
CA GLU A 51 11.94 -2.00 -5.99
C GLU A 51 11.97 -0.93 -7.07
N ASP A 52 13.13 -0.29 -7.26
CA ASP A 52 13.25 0.74 -8.29
C ASP A 52 13.15 0.09 -9.68
N PRO A 53 12.27 0.55 -10.56
CA PRO A 53 12.22 0.10 -11.95
C PRO A 53 13.57 0.29 -12.66
N THR A 54 13.90 -0.59 -13.60
CA THR A 54 15.06 -0.41 -14.48
C THR A 54 14.70 0.28 -15.79
N GLY A 55 13.40 0.36 -16.10
CA GLY A 55 12.85 1.06 -17.26
C GLY A 55 11.36 1.29 -17.14
N GLY A 56 10.82 2.12 -18.02
CA GLY A 56 9.43 2.52 -18.01
C GLY A 56 9.10 3.63 -17.01
N GLN A 57 7.81 3.87 -16.78
CA GLN A 57 7.29 4.94 -15.93
C GLN A 57 6.18 4.45 -15.05
N ILE A 58 6.03 5.06 -13.88
CA ILE A 58 4.90 4.85 -12.96
C ILE A 58 4.33 6.24 -12.63
N ILE A 59 3.25 6.58 -13.28
CA ILE A 59 2.62 7.89 -13.12
C ILE A 59 1.57 7.79 -12.00
N PHE A 60 1.80 8.44 -10.88
CA PHE A 60 0.86 8.56 -9.77
C PHE A 60 0.41 10.01 -9.63
N HIS A 61 -0.88 10.29 -9.81
CA HIS A 61 -1.43 11.66 -9.86
C HIS A 61 -0.69 12.60 -10.82
N GLY A 62 -0.32 12.12 -12.00
CA GLY A 62 0.37 12.89 -13.02
C GLY A 62 1.86 13.11 -12.77
N VAL A 63 2.44 12.47 -11.75
CA VAL A 63 3.87 12.53 -11.43
C VAL A 63 4.49 11.15 -11.67
N ASP A 64 5.56 11.10 -12.46
CA ASP A 64 6.37 9.89 -12.61
C ASP A 64 7.17 9.64 -11.33
N ILE A 65 6.70 8.72 -10.50
CA ILE A 65 7.32 8.39 -9.21
C ILE A 65 8.57 7.50 -9.36
N ALA A 66 8.81 6.96 -10.55
CA ALA A 66 10.03 6.23 -10.88
C ALA A 66 11.21 7.17 -11.22
N ASP A 67 10.96 8.46 -11.50
CA ASP A 67 12.05 9.43 -11.68
C ASP A 67 12.78 9.67 -10.36
N MET A 68 14.08 9.37 -10.33
CA MET A 68 14.95 9.56 -9.16
C MET A 68 15.02 11.00 -8.62
N LYS A 69 14.55 11.98 -9.40
CA LYS A 69 14.43 13.39 -8.97
C LYS A 69 13.23 13.64 -8.06
N VAL A 70 12.26 12.73 -8.04
CA VAL A 70 11.04 12.83 -7.24
C VAL A 70 11.30 12.31 -5.83
N ASP A 71 10.87 13.05 -4.79
CA ASP A 71 10.88 12.53 -3.42
C ASP A 71 9.73 11.52 -3.25
N ILE A 72 10.03 10.25 -3.50
CA ILE A 72 9.07 9.15 -3.41
C ILE A 72 8.38 9.08 -2.03
N ASN A 73 9.01 9.56 -0.95
CA ASN A 73 8.40 9.51 0.37
C ASN A 73 7.15 10.40 0.49
N VAL A 74 7.02 11.39 -0.36
CA VAL A 74 5.79 12.21 -0.44
C VAL A 74 4.64 11.37 -0.97
N HIS A 75 4.88 10.55 -1.98
CA HIS A 75 3.87 9.72 -2.65
C HIS A 75 3.55 8.45 -1.84
N ARG A 76 4.55 7.82 -1.21
CA ARG A 76 4.35 6.66 -0.31
C ARG A 76 3.42 6.94 0.88
N ARG A 77 3.21 8.20 1.26
CA ARG A 77 2.23 8.55 2.31
C ARG A 77 0.80 8.17 1.92
N ASN A 78 0.52 8.18 0.61
CA ASN A 78 -0.79 7.88 0.04
C ASN A 78 -0.92 6.42 -0.43
N MET A 79 0.13 5.61 -0.25
CA MET A 79 0.17 4.21 -0.65
C MET A 79 0.43 3.34 0.58
N GLY A 80 -0.55 2.54 0.98
CA GLY A 80 -0.36 1.50 1.99
C GLY A 80 0.33 0.28 1.39
N MET A 81 1.14 -0.43 2.19
CA MET A 81 1.72 -1.72 1.80
C MET A 81 1.53 -2.72 2.93
N VAL A 82 0.98 -3.88 2.59
CA VAL A 82 0.80 -5.04 3.48
C VAL A 82 1.57 -6.20 2.88
N PHE A 83 2.48 -6.75 3.67
CA PHE A 83 3.41 -7.80 3.23
C PHE A 83 2.93 -9.18 3.64
N GLN A 84 3.48 -10.20 3.02
CA GLN A 84 3.33 -11.61 3.37
C GLN A 84 3.74 -11.87 4.83
N HIS A 85 4.89 -11.35 5.24
CA HIS A 85 5.29 -11.31 6.64
C HIS A 85 4.82 -9.99 7.25
N PHE A 86 4.18 -10.03 8.38
CA PHE A 86 3.47 -8.92 9.04
C PHE A 86 4.29 -7.64 9.21
N ASN A 87 5.62 -7.76 9.29
CA ASN A 87 6.59 -6.67 9.45
C ASN A 87 6.24 -5.68 10.58
N LEU A 88 5.70 -6.20 11.69
CA LEU A 88 5.45 -5.43 12.89
C LEU A 88 6.76 -5.22 13.66
N PHE A 89 6.90 -4.04 14.27
CA PHE A 89 8.02 -3.75 15.16
C PHE A 89 7.85 -4.48 16.48
N ASN A 90 8.65 -5.52 16.72
CA ASN A 90 8.56 -6.37 17.89
C ASN A 90 8.87 -5.66 19.22
N ASN A 91 9.59 -4.55 19.18
CA ASN A 91 9.93 -3.70 20.32
C ASN A 91 8.91 -2.58 20.58
N LYS A 92 7.75 -2.63 19.93
CA LYS A 92 6.64 -1.69 20.10
C LYS A 92 5.35 -2.45 20.36
N THR A 93 4.47 -1.86 21.16
CA THR A 93 3.13 -2.42 21.37
C THR A 93 2.31 -2.33 20.07
N VAL A 94 1.17 -2.99 20.04
CA VAL A 94 0.25 -2.98 18.89
C VAL A 94 -0.16 -1.56 18.54
N ILE A 95 -0.62 -0.78 19.52
CA ILE A 95 -1.03 0.60 19.28
C ILE A 95 0.14 1.51 18.82
N GLU A 96 1.34 1.30 19.38
CA GLU A 96 2.53 2.04 18.95
C GLU A 96 2.95 1.70 17.51
N ASN A 97 2.74 0.46 17.06
CA ASN A 97 2.96 0.07 15.66
C ASN A 97 2.04 0.87 14.73
N ILE A 98 0.77 1.02 15.07
CA ILE A 98 -0.22 1.75 14.27
C ILE A 98 0.07 3.25 14.26
N MET A 99 0.41 3.81 15.42
CA MET A 99 0.67 5.25 15.59
C MET A 99 2.01 5.72 15.00
N LEU A 100 2.96 4.82 14.77
CA LEU A 100 4.36 5.17 14.46
C LEU A 100 4.49 6.10 13.26
N ALA A 101 3.95 5.71 12.11
CA ALA A 101 4.07 6.48 10.88
C ALA A 101 3.28 7.80 10.93
N PRO A 102 1.99 7.83 11.32
CA PRO A 102 1.23 9.07 11.46
C PRO A 102 1.91 10.10 12.36
N VAL A 103 2.34 9.68 13.56
CA VAL A 103 3.00 10.58 14.52
C VAL A 103 4.34 11.08 13.98
N HIS A 104 5.16 10.17 13.42
CA HIS A 104 6.47 10.54 12.88
C HIS A 104 6.35 11.60 11.78
N LEU A 105 5.48 11.37 10.80
CA LEU A 105 5.33 12.24 9.63
C LEU A 105 4.72 13.57 9.99
N GLN A 106 3.64 13.61 10.78
CA GLN A 106 3.03 14.86 11.21
C GLN A 106 3.98 15.69 12.11
N CYS A 107 4.74 15.05 13.00
CA CYS A 107 5.77 15.73 13.79
C CYS A 107 6.92 16.27 12.91
N LYS A 108 7.31 15.55 11.85
CA LYS A 108 8.31 16.03 10.87
C LYS A 108 7.79 17.26 10.13
N ASP A 109 6.53 17.23 9.68
CA ASP A 109 5.91 18.35 8.99
C ASP A 109 5.75 19.56 9.93
N LEU A 110 5.36 19.37 11.18
CA LEU A 110 5.30 20.41 12.21
C LEU A 110 6.68 21.06 12.44
N LYS A 111 7.75 20.25 12.54
CA LYS A 111 9.12 20.76 12.68
C LYS A 111 9.54 21.56 11.45
N LYS A 112 9.21 21.10 10.24
CA LYS A 112 9.50 21.80 8.97
C LYS A 112 8.77 23.15 8.91
N ALA A 113 7.49 23.19 9.29
CA ALA A 113 6.71 24.44 9.36
C ALA A 113 7.29 25.43 10.36
N LYS A 114 7.64 25.00 11.58
CA LYS A 114 8.29 25.85 12.60
C LYS A 114 9.62 26.40 12.10
N ARG A 115 10.46 25.58 11.45
CA ARG A 115 11.74 26.02 10.87
C ARG A 115 11.52 27.05 9.77
N ARG A 116 10.54 26.81 8.87
CA ARG A 116 10.19 27.75 7.80
C ARG A 116 9.75 29.10 8.38
N ASN A 117 8.90 29.10 9.41
CA ASN A 117 8.44 30.33 10.07
C ASN A 117 9.59 31.11 10.72
N ARG A 118 10.56 30.41 11.33
CA ARG A 118 11.77 31.05 11.88
C ARG A 118 12.59 31.74 10.78
N ILE A 119 12.77 31.06 9.61
CA ILE A 119 13.47 31.66 8.46
C ILE A 119 12.69 32.86 7.91
N ILE A 120 11.36 32.74 7.75
CA ILE A 120 10.51 33.84 7.29
C ILE A 120 10.62 35.06 8.23
N LYS A 121 10.58 34.83 9.54
CA LYS A 121 10.74 35.89 10.53
C LYS A 121 12.10 36.62 10.36
N LEU A 122 13.19 35.88 10.25
CA LEU A 122 14.51 36.44 10.04
C LEU A 122 14.63 37.22 8.72
N THR A 123 14.16 36.63 7.62
CA THR A 123 14.26 37.26 6.28
C THR A 123 13.34 38.51 6.18
N ASN A 124 12.22 38.52 6.87
CA ASN A 124 11.32 39.66 6.88
C ASN A 124 11.90 40.90 7.63
N LEU A 125 12.94 40.73 8.47
CA LEU A 125 13.66 41.84 9.09
C LEU A 125 14.38 42.72 8.05
N PHE A 126 14.81 42.09 6.93
CA PHE A 126 15.57 42.74 5.84
C PHE A 126 14.71 43.06 4.62
N ARG A 127 13.38 42.83 4.68
CA ARG A 127 12.45 43.08 3.56
C ARG A 127 11.61 44.32 3.77
N GLY A 128 11.41 45.11 2.71
CA GLY A 128 10.42 46.21 2.69
C GLY A 128 9.00 45.71 2.99
N LYS A 129 8.13 46.60 3.47
CA LYS A 129 6.77 46.24 3.92
C LYS A 129 5.98 45.40 2.90
N ASP A 130 6.07 45.74 1.61
CA ASP A 130 5.30 45.10 0.52
C ASP A 130 5.87 43.75 0.09
N LYS A 131 7.06 43.36 0.57
CA LYS A 131 7.76 42.12 0.19
C LYS A 131 7.83 41.08 1.33
N LYS A 132 7.14 41.34 2.46
CA LYS A 132 7.11 40.40 3.59
C LYS A 132 6.31 39.15 3.25
N LYS A 133 6.86 37.98 3.59
CA LYS A 133 6.17 36.69 3.45
C LYS A 133 5.35 36.41 4.69
N ALA A 134 4.11 35.92 4.50
CA ALA A 134 3.29 35.42 5.61
C ALA A 134 3.88 34.13 6.20
N PRO A 135 3.83 33.92 7.52
CA PRO A 135 4.19 32.66 8.12
C PRO A 135 3.21 31.56 7.72
N VAL A 136 3.69 30.33 7.72
CA VAL A 136 2.83 29.15 7.58
C VAL A 136 2.01 29.03 8.87
N GLU A 137 0.71 28.89 8.74
CA GLU A 137 -0.17 28.66 9.87
C GLU A 137 0.14 27.30 10.53
N ILE A 138 0.27 27.30 11.84
CA ILE A 138 0.52 26.10 12.65
C ILE A 138 -0.67 25.94 13.59
N THR A 139 -1.57 25.05 13.24
CA THR A 139 -2.84 24.79 13.95
C THR A 139 -2.75 23.68 14.97
N THR A 140 -1.62 22.95 15.05
CA THR A 140 -1.50 21.76 15.89
C THR A 140 -0.21 21.73 16.70
N THR A 141 -0.25 21.01 17.81
CA THR A 141 0.88 20.74 18.71
C THR A 141 1.30 19.27 18.62
N LYS A 142 2.51 18.96 19.12
CA LYS A 142 2.96 17.55 19.19
C LYS A 142 2.02 16.71 20.08
N ALA A 143 1.49 17.28 21.16
CA ALA A 143 0.59 16.57 22.06
C ALA A 143 -0.73 16.20 21.36
N GLU A 144 -1.29 17.13 20.59
CA GLU A 144 -2.50 16.90 19.80
C GLU A 144 -2.27 15.86 18.68
N ILE A 145 -1.12 15.91 17.99
CA ILE A 145 -0.75 14.90 17.00
C ILE A 145 -0.77 13.50 17.61
N VAL A 146 -0.13 13.33 18.77
CA VAL A 146 -0.08 12.03 19.46
C VAL A 146 -1.47 11.61 19.93
N LYS A 147 -2.25 12.54 20.50
CA LYS A 147 -3.62 12.27 20.95
C LYS A 147 -4.52 11.81 19.80
N ASN A 148 -4.51 12.53 18.67
CA ASN A 148 -5.34 12.20 17.51
C ASN A 148 -4.92 10.88 16.87
N ALA A 149 -3.60 10.61 16.77
CA ALA A 149 -3.11 9.33 16.29
C ALA A 149 -3.51 8.17 17.21
N LYS A 150 -3.57 8.38 18.52
CA LYS A 150 -4.03 7.37 19.48
C LYS A 150 -5.51 7.06 19.30
N ILE A 151 -6.36 8.08 19.23
CA ILE A 151 -7.82 7.92 18.99
C ILE A 151 -8.04 7.13 17.70
N LYS A 152 -7.38 7.53 16.61
CA LYS A 152 -7.49 6.81 15.32
C LYS A 152 -7.01 5.37 15.40
N ALA A 153 -5.93 5.09 16.13
CA ALA A 153 -5.42 3.74 16.32
C ALA A 153 -6.38 2.88 17.14
N GLU A 154 -7.03 3.44 18.18
CA GLU A 154 -8.03 2.76 18.99
C GLU A 154 -9.29 2.43 18.16
N GLU A 155 -9.80 3.36 17.36
CA GLU A 155 -10.90 3.13 16.40
C GLU A 155 -10.60 2.00 15.41
N LEU A 156 -9.37 1.99 14.86
CA LEU A 156 -8.94 0.95 13.93
C LEU A 156 -8.79 -0.42 14.62
N LEU A 157 -8.33 -0.46 15.86
CA LEU A 157 -8.25 -1.69 16.65
C LEU A 157 -9.63 -2.21 17.03
N GLU A 158 -10.55 -1.33 17.38
CA GLU A 158 -11.95 -1.70 17.67
C GLU A 158 -12.60 -2.32 16.43
N ARG A 159 -12.39 -1.73 15.27
CA ARG A 159 -12.90 -2.23 13.98
C ARG A 159 -12.48 -3.68 13.68
N ILE A 160 -11.28 -4.09 14.10
CA ILE A 160 -10.79 -5.45 13.90
C ILE A 160 -10.93 -6.35 15.13
N GLY A 161 -11.63 -5.89 16.19
CA GLY A 161 -11.87 -6.65 17.41
C GLY A 161 -10.62 -6.91 18.25
N LEU A 162 -9.63 -6.00 18.21
CA LEU A 162 -8.34 -6.15 18.91
C LEU A 162 -8.01 -4.96 19.84
N LEU A 163 -9.02 -4.20 20.28
CA LEU A 163 -8.79 -3.06 21.16
C LEU A 163 -8.21 -3.48 22.52
N ASP A 164 -8.61 -4.65 23.04
CA ASP A 164 -8.07 -5.26 24.27
C ASP A 164 -6.57 -5.61 24.15
N LYS A 165 -6.07 -5.77 22.93
CA LYS A 165 -4.66 -6.07 22.60
C LYS A 165 -3.82 -4.81 22.29
N ALA A 166 -4.35 -3.60 22.48
CA ALA A 166 -3.66 -2.36 22.12
C ALA A 166 -2.27 -2.24 22.77
N ASN A 167 -2.14 -2.66 24.02
CA ASN A 167 -0.92 -2.47 24.83
C ASN A 167 -0.02 -3.71 24.89
N VAL A 168 -0.33 -4.79 24.18
CA VAL A 168 0.53 -5.98 24.13
C VAL A 168 1.55 -5.89 23.00
N TYR A 169 2.58 -6.72 23.04
CA TYR A 169 3.60 -6.81 21.99
C TYR A 169 3.18 -7.81 20.90
N PRO A 170 3.62 -7.62 19.64
CA PRO A 170 3.29 -8.50 18.53
C PRO A 170 3.61 -9.98 18.75
N SER A 171 4.60 -10.29 19.60
CA SER A 171 4.99 -11.68 19.92
C SER A 171 3.85 -12.49 20.58
N THR A 172 2.88 -11.84 21.21
CA THR A 172 1.76 -12.47 21.89
C THR A 172 0.53 -12.68 21.00
N LEU A 173 0.56 -12.17 19.77
CA LEU A 173 -0.53 -12.25 18.80
C LEU A 173 -0.43 -13.50 17.93
N SER A 174 -1.59 -14.04 17.52
CA SER A 174 -1.67 -15.05 16.46
C SER A 174 -1.27 -14.49 15.09
N GLY A 175 -1.03 -15.34 14.10
CA GLY A 175 -0.70 -14.92 12.73
C GLY A 175 -1.78 -14.01 12.14
N GLY A 176 -3.04 -14.42 12.20
CA GLY A 176 -4.17 -13.63 11.70
C GLY A 176 -4.33 -12.28 12.42
N GLN A 177 -4.14 -12.26 13.75
CA GLN A 177 -4.14 -11.00 14.51
C GLN A 177 -3.01 -10.06 14.07
N LYS A 178 -1.78 -10.57 13.88
CA LYS A 178 -0.65 -9.78 13.36
C LYS A 178 -0.96 -9.20 12.00
N GLN A 179 -1.56 -9.98 11.11
CA GLN A 179 -1.89 -9.53 9.76
C GLN A 179 -2.98 -8.46 9.78
N ARG A 180 -4.03 -8.64 10.57
CA ARG A 180 -5.06 -7.59 10.75
C ARG A 180 -4.46 -6.30 11.30
N VAL A 181 -3.54 -6.38 12.27
CA VAL A 181 -2.81 -5.21 12.78
C VAL A 181 -1.94 -4.57 11.68
N ALA A 182 -1.28 -5.36 10.81
CA ALA A 182 -0.50 -4.84 9.70
C ALA A 182 -1.37 -4.09 8.67
N ILE A 183 -2.59 -4.58 8.41
CA ILE A 183 -3.57 -3.92 7.54
C ILE A 183 -3.99 -2.58 8.15
N VAL A 184 -4.44 -2.55 9.41
CA VAL A 184 -4.89 -1.29 10.04
C VAL A 184 -3.76 -0.31 10.28
N ARG A 185 -2.52 -0.77 10.46
CA ARG A 185 -1.34 0.10 10.46
C ARG A 185 -1.18 0.85 9.13
N SER A 186 -1.44 0.18 7.99
CA SER A 186 -1.44 0.83 6.69
C SER A 186 -2.59 1.83 6.56
N LEU A 187 -3.79 1.47 7.03
CA LEU A 187 -4.97 2.34 7.05
C LEU A 187 -4.82 3.60 7.92
N ALA A 188 -3.99 3.55 8.97
CA ALA A 188 -3.75 4.69 9.87
C ALA A 188 -3.16 5.91 9.16
N MET A 189 -2.58 5.73 7.97
CA MET A 189 -2.07 6.80 7.12
C MET A 189 -3.14 7.44 6.21
N ASN A 190 -4.38 6.92 6.19
CA ASN A 190 -5.43 7.25 5.24
C ASN A 190 -4.95 7.17 3.79
N PRO A 191 -4.42 6.02 3.35
CA PRO A 191 -3.88 5.86 2.01
C PRO A 191 -4.99 5.90 0.97
N GLU A 192 -4.65 6.33 -0.25
CA GLU A 192 -5.55 6.31 -1.41
C GLU A 192 -5.59 4.93 -2.09
N VAL A 193 -4.53 4.15 -1.90
CA VAL A 193 -4.39 2.79 -2.43
C VAL A 193 -3.64 1.90 -1.43
N ILE A 194 -4.04 0.64 -1.34
CA ILE A 194 -3.33 -0.37 -0.55
C ILE A 194 -2.85 -1.49 -1.46
N LEU A 195 -1.57 -1.80 -1.33
CA LEU A 195 -0.88 -2.88 -2.02
C LEU A 195 -0.77 -4.08 -1.07
N PHE A 196 -1.28 -5.25 -1.47
CA PHE A 196 -1.24 -6.48 -0.68
C PHE A 196 -0.35 -7.51 -1.37
N ASP A 197 0.77 -7.87 -0.75
CA ASP A 197 1.72 -8.87 -1.23
C ASP A 197 1.48 -10.19 -0.49
N GLU A 198 0.65 -11.06 -1.05
CA GLU A 198 0.27 -12.37 -0.51
C GLU A 198 -0.13 -12.34 0.98
N PRO A 199 -1.16 -11.57 1.37
CA PRO A 199 -1.46 -11.26 2.77
C PRO A 199 -1.89 -12.47 3.61
N THR A 200 -2.21 -13.61 2.99
CA THR A 200 -2.68 -14.83 3.67
C THR A 200 -1.67 -15.98 3.66
N SER A 201 -0.61 -15.90 2.85
CA SER A 201 0.29 -17.04 2.58
C SER A 201 1.13 -17.49 3.80
N ALA A 202 1.29 -16.62 4.82
CA ALA A 202 2.00 -16.94 6.06
C ALA A 202 1.05 -17.29 7.22
N LEU A 203 -0.24 -17.58 6.92
CA LEU A 203 -1.27 -17.86 7.91
C LEU A 203 -1.70 -19.32 7.89
N ASP A 204 -2.09 -19.81 9.06
CA ASP A 204 -2.80 -21.08 9.16
C ASP A 204 -4.20 -20.95 8.51
N PRO A 205 -4.72 -22.02 7.84
CA PRO A 205 -5.99 -21.97 7.11
C PRO A 205 -7.18 -21.43 7.95
N GLU A 206 -7.21 -21.71 9.25
CA GLU A 206 -8.25 -21.24 10.17
C GLU A 206 -8.27 -19.71 10.32
N MET A 207 -7.14 -19.03 10.07
CA MET A 207 -6.99 -17.58 10.25
C MET A 207 -7.15 -16.79 8.96
N VAL A 208 -7.17 -17.45 7.80
CA VAL A 208 -7.28 -16.83 6.47
C VAL A 208 -8.60 -16.07 6.33
N GLY A 209 -9.70 -16.68 6.78
CA GLY A 209 -11.05 -16.10 6.66
C GLY A 209 -11.17 -14.70 7.26
N GLU A 210 -10.68 -14.50 8.49
CA GLU A 210 -10.75 -13.19 9.18
C GLU A 210 -10.00 -12.07 8.44
N VAL A 211 -8.88 -12.40 7.78
CA VAL A 211 -8.10 -11.43 6.99
C VAL A 211 -8.82 -11.12 5.68
N LEU A 212 -9.37 -12.13 5.00
CA LEU A 212 -10.13 -11.93 3.76
C LEU A 212 -11.41 -11.13 4.01
N ASP A 213 -12.10 -11.37 5.13
CA ASP A 213 -13.31 -10.61 5.50
C ASP A 213 -13.00 -9.13 5.77
N LEU A 214 -11.87 -8.83 6.42
CA LEU A 214 -11.41 -7.45 6.57
C LEU A 214 -11.11 -6.81 5.19
N MET A 215 -10.46 -7.54 4.29
CA MET A 215 -10.19 -7.03 2.94
C MET A 215 -11.48 -6.83 2.12
N LYS A 216 -12.48 -7.71 2.26
CA LYS A 216 -13.82 -7.53 1.66
C LYS A 216 -14.51 -6.28 2.19
N ALA A 217 -14.44 -6.03 3.49
CA ALA A 217 -15.00 -4.81 4.08
C ALA A 217 -14.35 -3.55 3.49
N LEU A 218 -13.03 -3.54 3.30
CA LEU A 218 -12.31 -2.42 2.66
C LEU A 218 -12.71 -2.24 1.20
N ALA A 219 -12.93 -3.33 0.46
CA ALA A 219 -13.43 -3.32 -0.91
C ALA A 219 -14.80 -2.66 -1.00
N ASN A 220 -15.71 -3.05 -0.13
CA ASN A 220 -17.06 -2.50 -0.06
C ASN A 220 -17.10 -1.00 0.32
N GLU A 221 -16.08 -0.52 1.02
CA GLU A 221 -15.89 0.91 1.32
C GLU A 221 -15.30 1.71 0.14
N GLY A 222 -15.02 1.07 -0.98
CA GLY A 222 -14.46 1.70 -2.18
C GLY A 222 -12.97 1.97 -2.11
N MET A 223 -12.23 1.26 -1.24
CA MET A 223 -10.77 1.35 -1.18
C MET A 223 -10.15 0.82 -2.48
N THR A 224 -9.23 1.59 -3.06
CA THR A 224 -8.43 1.10 -4.19
C THR A 224 -7.42 0.08 -3.68
N MET A 225 -7.40 -1.11 -4.26
CA MET A 225 -6.52 -2.19 -3.82
C MET A 225 -5.87 -2.90 -4.99
N ILE A 226 -4.58 -3.21 -4.85
CA ILE A 226 -3.86 -4.11 -5.74
C ILE A 226 -3.38 -5.29 -4.89
N ILE A 227 -3.80 -6.51 -5.25
CA ILE A 227 -3.70 -7.68 -4.40
C ILE A 227 -3.01 -8.80 -5.16
N VAL A 228 -1.81 -9.19 -4.72
CA VAL A 228 -1.19 -10.45 -5.14
C VAL A 228 -1.69 -11.53 -4.19
N THR A 229 -2.36 -12.56 -4.71
CA THR A 229 -2.91 -13.65 -3.90
C THR A 229 -3.05 -14.95 -4.68
N HIS A 230 -3.11 -16.06 -3.94
CA HIS A 230 -3.49 -17.39 -4.43
C HIS A 230 -4.93 -17.77 -4.06
N GLU A 231 -5.67 -16.87 -3.38
CA GLU A 231 -7.05 -17.09 -2.97
C GLU A 231 -8.02 -16.83 -4.15
N MET A 232 -8.23 -17.84 -5.00
CA MET A 232 -9.03 -17.68 -6.23
C MET A 232 -10.52 -17.40 -5.92
N GLY A 233 -11.05 -17.97 -4.83
CA GLY A 233 -12.41 -17.69 -4.37
C GLY A 233 -12.59 -16.21 -4.02
N PHE A 234 -11.66 -15.64 -3.27
CA PHE A 234 -11.65 -14.22 -2.95
C PHE A 234 -11.51 -13.34 -4.21
N ALA A 235 -10.62 -13.72 -5.14
CA ALA A 235 -10.44 -12.99 -6.39
C ALA A 235 -11.74 -12.93 -7.22
N ARG A 236 -12.48 -14.03 -7.29
CA ARG A 236 -13.78 -14.10 -8.00
C ARG A 236 -14.85 -13.22 -7.37
N GLU A 237 -14.87 -13.14 -6.04
CA GLU A 237 -15.92 -12.44 -5.30
C GLU A 237 -15.69 -10.93 -5.23
N VAL A 238 -14.46 -10.49 -5.07
CA VAL A 238 -14.15 -9.12 -4.67
C VAL A 238 -13.52 -8.28 -5.79
N ALA A 239 -12.76 -8.90 -6.71
CA ALA A 239 -12.08 -8.16 -7.75
C ALA A 239 -13.06 -7.55 -8.77
N ASN A 240 -12.73 -6.37 -9.29
CA ASN A 240 -13.33 -5.85 -10.51
C ASN A 240 -12.41 -5.99 -11.72
N LYS A 241 -11.12 -6.27 -11.48
CA LYS A 241 -10.11 -6.48 -12.51
C LYS A 241 -9.12 -7.56 -12.07
N VAL A 242 -8.89 -8.56 -12.91
CA VAL A 242 -7.91 -9.63 -12.64
C VAL A 242 -6.83 -9.60 -13.71
N LEU A 243 -5.57 -9.59 -13.26
CA LEU A 243 -4.38 -9.66 -14.08
C LEU A 243 -3.73 -11.05 -13.99
N PHE A 244 -3.38 -11.62 -15.12
CA PHE A 244 -2.51 -12.79 -15.19
C PHE A 244 -1.11 -12.37 -15.63
N ILE A 245 -0.14 -12.53 -14.74
CA ILE A 245 1.29 -12.27 -15.02
C ILE A 245 2.02 -13.60 -15.13
N ASP A 246 2.67 -13.82 -16.27
CA ASP A 246 3.60 -14.93 -16.48
C ASP A 246 4.79 -14.44 -17.28
N ASP A 247 5.98 -14.94 -16.95
CA ASP A 247 7.27 -14.54 -17.55
C ASP A 247 7.46 -13.01 -17.64
N GLY A 248 7.09 -12.32 -16.56
CA GLY A 248 7.22 -10.86 -16.44
C GLY A 248 6.29 -10.04 -17.34
N GLN A 249 5.29 -10.63 -17.97
CA GLN A 249 4.34 -9.96 -18.87
C GLN A 249 2.90 -10.14 -18.39
N ILE A 250 2.03 -9.15 -18.68
CA ILE A 250 0.58 -9.32 -18.54
C ILE A 250 0.08 -10.08 -19.76
N LEU A 251 -0.32 -11.33 -19.57
CA LEU A 251 -0.86 -12.17 -20.63
C LEU A 251 -2.38 -12.01 -20.79
N GLU A 252 -3.09 -11.70 -19.72
CA GLU A 252 -4.53 -11.41 -19.78
C GLU A 252 -4.91 -10.45 -18.64
N CYS A 253 -5.87 -9.56 -18.93
CA CYS A 253 -6.48 -8.65 -17.98
C CYS A 253 -7.97 -8.56 -18.32
N ALA A 254 -8.84 -8.99 -17.40
CA ALA A 254 -10.29 -9.02 -17.61
C ALA A 254 -11.06 -8.95 -16.29
N PRO A 255 -12.36 -8.63 -16.32
CA PRO A 255 -13.25 -8.79 -15.17
C PRO A 255 -13.32 -10.26 -14.72
N PRO A 256 -13.57 -10.56 -13.42
CA PRO A 256 -13.54 -11.94 -12.89
C PRO A 256 -14.43 -12.93 -13.65
N ALA A 257 -15.63 -12.53 -14.03
CA ALA A 257 -16.56 -13.41 -14.75
C ALA A 257 -15.99 -13.90 -16.09
N GLU A 258 -15.36 -13.01 -16.86
CA GLU A 258 -14.69 -13.35 -18.12
C GLU A 258 -13.40 -14.11 -17.86
N PHE A 259 -12.56 -13.64 -16.95
CA PHE A 259 -11.26 -14.19 -16.63
C PHE A 259 -11.32 -15.65 -16.17
N PHE A 260 -12.23 -15.98 -15.27
CA PHE A 260 -12.39 -17.34 -14.74
C PHE A 260 -13.36 -18.20 -15.53
N GLY A 261 -14.35 -17.60 -16.19
CA GLY A 261 -15.40 -18.33 -16.93
C GLY A 261 -15.04 -18.63 -18.38
N ASN A 262 -14.34 -17.71 -19.03
CA ASN A 262 -13.94 -17.85 -20.44
C ASN A 262 -12.57 -17.24 -20.72
N PRO A 263 -11.50 -17.78 -20.11
CA PRO A 263 -10.13 -17.29 -20.31
C PRO A 263 -9.75 -17.40 -21.79
N LYS A 264 -9.12 -16.35 -22.34
CA LYS A 264 -8.72 -16.29 -23.75
C LYS A 264 -7.33 -16.88 -23.97
N ASN A 265 -6.39 -16.52 -23.07
CA ASN A 265 -5.01 -16.92 -23.19
C ASN A 265 -4.81 -18.43 -22.91
N PRO A 266 -4.17 -19.21 -23.78
CA PRO A 266 -3.95 -20.64 -23.56
C PRO A 266 -3.15 -20.96 -22.29
N ARG A 267 -2.18 -20.11 -21.96
CA ARG A 267 -1.36 -20.26 -20.76
C ARG A 267 -2.15 -20.03 -19.48
N LEU A 268 -3.08 -19.07 -19.51
CA LEU A 268 -4.03 -18.86 -18.41
C LEU A 268 -4.95 -20.06 -18.23
N LYS A 269 -5.48 -20.65 -19.32
CA LYS A 269 -6.30 -21.87 -19.26
C LYS A 269 -5.55 -23.01 -18.58
N GLU A 270 -4.31 -23.24 -19.00
CA GLU A 270 -3.44 -24.26 -18.40
C GLU A 270 -3.20 -24.00 -16.90
N PHE A 271 -2.93 -22.73 -16.53
CA PHE A 271 -2.72 -22.34 -15.14
C PHE A 271 -3.97 -22.60 -14.30
N LEU A 272 -5.12 -22.12 -14.75
CA LEU A 272 -6.40 -22.26 -14.02
C LEU A 272 -6.81 -23.73 -13.86
N SER A 273 -6.57 -24.59 -14.86
CA SER A 273 -6.88 -26.03 -14.76
C SER A 273 -6.05 -26.79 -13.71
N LYS A 274 -4.93 -26.19 -13.23
CA LYS A 274 -4.09 -26.78 -12.18
C LYS A 274 -4.41 -26.23 -10.78
N VAL A 275 -5.09 -25.09 -10.71
CA VAL A 275 -5.29 -24.36 -9.46
C VAL A 275 -6.76 -24.39 -9.00
N LEU A 276 -7.69 -24.58 -9.93
CA LEU A 276 -9.13 -24.74 -9.71
C LEU A 276 -9.53 -26.19 -9.84
#